data_73e5ff56733db99f88354a56350b3416
#
_entry.id   73e5ff56733db99f88354a56350b3416
#
_cell.length_a   1.000
_cell.length_b   1.000
_cell.length_c   1.000
_cell.angle_alpha   90.00
_cell.angle_beta   90.00
_cell.angle_gamma   90.00
#
_symmetry.space_group_name_H-M   'P 1'
#
loop_
_entity.id
_entity.type
_entity.pdbx_description
1 polymer ?
#
loop_
_entity_poly.entity_id
_entity_poly.type
_entity_poly.pdbx_seq_one_letter_code
_entity_poly.pdbx_strand_id
1 'polypeptide(L)'
;LICNMLGGGHLTRAMALRDGEQRYGVYEKTHEITSLPAENIYKTLRVTLMASENVTYCGMSRFYTLLGWHDDFGVPLDCSDGESIHAGRWDMARNGVVRDIFYWGRVDDAAIDRAEILQQRTVDVQSGEYVVETVCTTPLVWIEDGGHRYFLAGGAITQELSGDYGSDEFLFVGYDEAENEVLRYEIERQMSTSFA
;
A
#
# COMPACT_ATOMS: atom_id res chain seq x y z
N LEU A 1 -7.72 -30.40 0.13
CA LEU A 1 -8.62 -30.99 1.15
C LEU A 1 -8.03 -30.90 2.56
N ILE A 2 -6.74 -31.21 2.75
CA ILE A 2 -6.05 -31.15 4.06
C ILE A 2 -5.93 -29.71 4.57
N CYS A 3 -5.65 -28.72 3.70
CA CYS A 3 -5.53 -27.33 4.09
C CYS A 3 -6.82 -26.77 4.73
N ASN A 4 -7.98 -27.06 4.15
CA ASN A 4 -9.27 -26.63 4.70
C ASN A 4 -9.67 -27.35 6.01
N MET A 5 -9.11 -28.52 6.27
CA MET A 5 -9.41 -29.29 7.51
C MET A 5 -8.56 -28.81 8.71
N LEU A 6 -7.44 -28.13 8.47
CA LEU A 6 -6.46 -27.78 9.52
C LEU A 6 -6.38 -26.27 9.86
N GLY A 7 -7.25 -25.43 9.33
CA GLY A 7 -7.23 -24.01 9.72
C GLY A 7 -7.60 -22.99 8.64
N GLY A 8 -8.37 -23.39 7.63
CA GLY A 8 -8.93 -22.43 6.67
C GLY A 8 -7.94 -21.90 5.61
N GLY A 9 -6.79 -22.55 5.43
CA GLY A 9 -5.83 -22.17 4.38
C GLY A 9 -6.27 -22.63 2.99
N HIS A 10 -5.83 -21.88 1.98
CA HIS A 10 -6.18 -22.09 0.58
C HIS A 10 -5.06 -22.78 -0.21
N LEU A 11 -5.43 -23.55 -1.25
CA LEU A 11 -4.46 -24.24 -2.09
C LEU A 11 -3.62 -23.27 -2.93
N THR A 12 -4.21 -22.13 -3.32
CA THR A 12 -3.55 -21.12 -4.12
C THR A 12 -3.64 -19.74 -3.47
N ARG A 13 -2.68 -18.85 -3.81
CA ARG A 13 -2.70 -17.45 -3.37
C ARG A 13 -3.95 -16.72 -3.87
N ALA A 14 -4.34 -16.97 -5.12
CA ALA A 14 -5.53 -16.35 -5.69
C ALA A 14 -6.81 -16.69 -4.92
N MET A 15 -6.95 -17.93 -4.42
CA MET A 15 -8.08 -18.31 -3.57
C MET A 15 -8.05 -17.58 -2.23
N ALA A 16 -6.88 -17.44 -1.60
CA ALA A 16 -6.72 -16.70 -0.36
C ALA A 16 -7.08 -15.22 -0.53
N LEU A 17 -6.55 -14.57 -1.57
CA LEU A 17 -6.87 -13.17 -1.89
C LEU A 17 -8.37 -12.98 -2.14
N ARG A 18 -9.01 -13.89 -2.87
CA ARG A 18 -10.45 -13.81 -3.12
C ARG A 18 -11.29 -13.95 -1.86
N ASP A 19 -10.89 -14.78 -0.92
CA ASP A 19 -11.53 -14.88 0.39
C ASP A 19 -11.36 -13.58 1.18
N GLY A 20 -10.17 -12.99 1.15
CA GLY A 20 -9.88 -11.67 1.74
C GLY A 20 -10.75 -10.56 1.16
N GLU A 21 -10.80 -10.45 -0.17
CA GLU A 21 -11.66 -9.48 -0.85
C GLU A 21 -13.11 -9.54 -0.37
N GLN A 22 -13.69 -10.74 -0.32
CA GLN A 22 -15.07 -10.94 0.12
C GLN A 22 -15.26 -10.58 1.60
N ARG A 23 -14.26 -10.89 2.45
CA ARG A 23 -14.27 -10.54 3.88
C ARG A 23 -14.29 -9.02 4.09
N TYR A 24 -13.62 -8.27 3.22
CA TYR A 24 -13.55 -6.81 3.26
C TYR A 24 -14.58 -6.12 2.35
N GLY A 25 -15.58 -6.85 1.86
CA GLY A 25 -16.73 -6.29 1.15
C GLY A 25 -16.53 -6.12 -0.36
N VAL A 26 -15.44 -6.63 -0.94
CA VAL A 26 -15.20 -6.59 -2.37
C VAL A 26 -15.83 -7.82 -3.02
N TYR A 27 -16.97 -7.63 -3.65
CA TYR A 27 -17.73 -8.71 -4.32
C TYR A 27 -17.56 -8.72 -5.84
N GLU A 28 -17.05 -7.64 -6.41
CA GLU A 28 -16.73 -7.56 -7.82
C GLU A 28 -15.64 -8.55 -8.21
N LYS A 29 -15.58 -8.87 -9.49
CA LYS A 29 -14.50 -9.69 -10.02
C LYS A 29 -13.26 -8.83 -10.24
N THR A 30 -12.29 -8.94 -9.37
CA THR A 30 -11.00 -8.31 -9.51
C THR A 30 -9.99 -9.22 -10.22
N HIS A 31 -8.86 -8.66 -10.61
CA HIS A 31 -7.68 -9.38 -11.08
C HIS A 31 -6.41 -8.77 -10.48
N GLU A 32 -5.34 -9.56 -10.46
CA GLU A 32 -4.06 -9.10 -9.91
C GLU A 32 -3.38 -8.12 -10.86
N ILE A 33 -3.06 -6.94 -10.38
CA ILE A 33 -2.27 -5.93 -11.09
C ILE A 33 -0.79 -6.19 -10.86
N THR A 34 -0.37 -6.33 -9.60
CA THR A 34 1.02 -6.58 -9.23
C THR A 34 1.14 -7.07 -7.79
N SER A 35 2.34 -7.53 -7.41
CA SER A 35 2.61 -7.86 -6.02
C SER A 35 4.07 -7.61 -5.63
N LEU A 36 4.29 -7.16 -4.39
CA LEU A 36 5.61 -6.95 -3.78
C LEU A 36 5.82 -7.89 -2.59
N PRO A 37 7.06 -8.36 -2.36
CA PRO A 37 7.39 -9.09 -1.14
C PRO A 37 7.47 -8.14 0.07
N ALA A 38 7.11 -8.65 1.25
CA ALA A 38 7.31 -7.98 2.54
C ALA A 38 8.29 -8.80 3.38
N GLU A 39 9.51 -8.98 2.87
CA GLU A 39 10.50 -9.93 3.39
C GLU A 39 11.05 -9.57 4.77
N ASN A 40 11.02 -8.27 5.14
CA ASN A 40 11.44 -7.83 6.48
C ASN A 40 10.44 -8.23 7.57
N ILE A 41 9.20 -8.53 7.20
CA ILE A 41 8.19 -9.10 8.09
C ILE A 41 8.29 -10.62 8.06
N TYR A 42 8.04 -11.24 6.89
CA TYR A 42 8.19 -12.68 6.67
C TYR A 42 8.54 -12.99 5.22
N LYS A 43 9.46 -13.92 4.98
CA LYS A 43 9.93 -14.31 3.62
C LYS A 43 8.81 -14.76 2.66
N THR A 44 7.70 -15.26 3.21
CA THR A 44 6.57 -15.77 2.41
C THR A 44 5.41 -14.79 2.32
N LEU A 45 5.56 -13.60 2.93
CA LEU A 45 4.53 -12.58 2.93
C LEU A 45 4.60 -11.75 1.63
N ARG A 46 3.44 -11.51 1.03
CA ARG A 46 3.31 -10.67 -0.16
C ARG A 46 2.16 -9.69 0.01
N VAL A 47 2.41 -8.47 -0.44
CA VAL A 47 1.39 -7.43 -0.64
C VAL A 47 1.01 -7.45 -2.10
N THR A 48 -0.27 -7.54 -2.40
CA THR A 48 -0.82 -7.70 -3.75
C THR A 48 -1.86 -6.64 -4.01
N LEU A 49 -1.73 -5.94 -5.13
CA LEU A 49 -2.73 -5.02 -5.64
C LEU A 49 -3.65 -5.77 -6.62
N MET A 50 -4.93 -5.77 -6.30
CA MET A 50 -6.01 -6.29 -7.13
C MET A 50 -6.88 -5.12 -7.59
N ALA A 51 -7.46 -5.20 -8.77
CA ALA A 51 -8.36 -4.17 -9.27
C ALA A 51 -9.55 -4.71 -10.04
N SER A 52 -10.61 -3.91 -10.04
CA SER A 52 -11.73 -3.94 -10.95
C SER A 52 -11.98 -2.53 -11.49
N GLU A 53 -13.07 -2.31 -12.20
CA GLU A 53 -13.43 -0.98 -12.70
C GLU A 53 -13.68 0.04 -11.55
N ASN A 54 -14.31 -0.41 -10.45
CA ASN A 54 -14.76 0.47 -9.36
C ASN A 54 -13.95 0.34 -8.07
N VAL A 55 -13.09 -0.66 -7.95
CA VAL A 55 -12.38 -0.93 -6.69
C VAL A 55 -10.94 -1.28 -6.95
N THR A 56 -10.05 -0.71 -6.16
CA THR A 56 -8.71 -1.26 -5.93
C THR A 56 -8.65 -1.90 -4.55
N TYR A 57 -8.05 -3.07 -4.46
CA TYR A 57 -7.90 -3.81 -3.21
C TYR A 57 -6.43 -4.15 -2.99
N CYS A 58 -5.87 -3.70 -1.88
CA CYS A 58 -4.53 -4.08 -1.46
C CYS A 58 -4.65 -5.17 -0.40
N GLY A 59 -4.27 -6.39 -0.76
CA GLY A 59 -4.37 -7.56 0.10
C GLY A 59 -3.00 -8.11 0.49
N MET A 60 -2.92 -8.66 1.69
CA MET A 60 -1.73 -9.32 2.20
C MET A 60 -1.98 -10.83 2.31
N SER A 61 -1.12 -11.60 1.70
CA SER A 61 -1.19 -13.06 1.73
C SER A 61 0.12 -13.69 2.18
N ARG A 62 0.02 -14.76 2.96
CA ARG A 62 1.17 -15.49 3.47
C ARG A 62 1.03 -17.00 3.26
N PHE A 63 2.15 -17.64 2.91
CA PHE A 63 2.20 -19.09 2.77
C PHE A 63 2.74 -19.76 4.04
N TYR A 64 1.97 -20.71 4.56
CA TYR A 64 2.38 -21.59 5.64
C TYR A 64 2.58 -23.01 5.10
N THR A 65 3.73 -23.60 5.37
CA THR A 65 4.18 -24.89 4.78
C THR A 65 3.17 -26.04 4.90
N LEU A 66 2.41 -26.10 5.99
CA LEU A 66 1.43 -27.16 6.21
C LEU A 66 -0.03 -26.71 6.00
N LEU A 67 -0.29 -25.40 6.04
CA LEU A 67 -1.64 -24.84 6.02
C LEU A 67 -2.03 -24.23 4.68
N GLY A 68 -1.05 -24.01 3.80
CA GLY A 68 -1.27 -23.35 2.51
C GLY A 68 -1.25 -21.83 2.57
N TRP A 69 -1.94 -21.19 1.64
CA TRP A 69 -2.04 -19.73 1.56
C TRP A 69 -3.16 -19.22 2.47
N HIS A 70 -2.85 -18.15 3.19
CA HIS A 70 -3.81 -17.41 4.00
C HIS A 70 -3.84 -15.96 3.54
N ASP A 71 -5.04 -15.38 3.53
CA ASP A 71 -5.21 -13.94 3.52
C ASP A 71 -5.13 -13.46 4.97
N ASP A 72 -4.17 -12.58 5.24
CA ASP A 72 -4.00 -12.04 6.57
C ASP A 72 -4.79 -10.73 6.75
N PHE A 73 -4.72 -9.81 5.76
CA PHE A 73 -5.39 -8.51 5.81
C PHE A 73 -5.60 -7.94 4.41
N GLY A 74 -6.53 -6.98 4.28
CA GLY A 74 -6.71 -6.24 3.06
C GLY A 74 -7.53 -4.97 3.24
N VAL A 75 -7.35 -4.04 2.32
CA VAL A 75 -8.02 -2.73 2.31
C VAL A 75 -8.54 -2.43 0.92
N PRO A 76 -9.85 -2.27 0.75
CA PRO A 76 -10.42 -1.75 -0.47
C PRO A 76 -10.35 -0.21 -0.50
N LEU A 77 -10.16 0.34 -1.70
CA LEU A 77 -10.43 1.74 -2.03
C LEU A 77 -11.55 1.75 -3.06
N ASP A 78 -12.62 2.47 -2.75
CA ASP A 78 -13.72 2.71 -3.68
C ASP A 78 -13.27 3.73 -4.72
N CYS A 79 -13.30 3.35 -5.99
CA CYS A 79 -12.92 4.19 -7.11
C CYS A 79 -14.15 4.58 -7.97
N SER A 80 -15.36 4.41 -7.44
CA SER A 80 -16.61 4.71 -8.15
C SER A 80 -17.13 6.14 -7.96
N ASP A 81 -16.50 6.92 -7.08
CA ASP A 81 -16.91 8.28 -6.71
C ASP A 81 -16.61 9.36 -7.78
N GLY A 82 -15.84 8.99 -8.81
CA GLY A 82 -15.43 9.88 -9.90
C GLY A 82 -14.21 10.76 -9.57
N GLU A 83 -13.56 10.55 -8.43
CA GLU A 83 -12.27 11.18 -8.17
C GLU A 83 -11.20 10.58 -9.07
N SER A 84 -10.25 11.41 -9.47
CA SER A 84 -9.17 10.99 -10.39
C SER A 84 -8.00 10.32 -9.67
N ILE A 85 -7.97 10.34 -8.35
CA ILE A 85 -6.88 9.76 -7.55
C ILE A 85 -7.45 9.08 -6.31
N HIS A 86 -7.08 7.81 -6.16
CA HIS A 86 -7.36 7.01 -4.99
C HIS A 86 -6.05 6.41 -4.50
N ALA A 87 -5.59 6.79 -3.32
CA ALA A 87 -4.34 6.31 -2.76
C ALA A 87 -4.49 5.90 -1.31
N GLY A 88 -3.75 4.88 -0.92
CA GLY A 88 -3.70 4.38 0.44
C GLY A 88 -2.29 4.05 0.90
N ARG A 89 -2.11 4.01 2.22
CA ARG A 89 -0.87 3.64 2.89
C ARG A 89 -1.11 2.55 3.92
N TRP A 90 -0.18 1.62 3.97
CA TRP A 90 -0.17 0.51 4.91
C TRP A 90 1.16 0.41 5.65
N ASP A 91 1.11 0.58 6.96
CA ASP A 91 2.27 0.48 7.82
C ASP A 91 2.34 -0.91 8.45
N MET A 92 3.44 -1.61 8.22
CA MET A 92 3.68 -2.94 8.78
C MET A 92 4.76 -2.88 9.86
N ALA A 93 4.41 -3.26 11.08
CA ALA A 93 5.32 -3.30 12.20
C ALA A 93 5.67 -4.74 12.60
N ARG A 94 6.87 -4.92 13.12
CA ARG A 94 7.28 -6.15 13.80
C ARG A 94 7.89 -5.80 15.15
N ASN A 95 7.39 -6.43 16.22
CA ASN A 95 7.77 -6.12 17.60
C ASN A 95 7.61 -4.62 17.95
N GLY A 96 6.52 -4.00 17.49
CA GLY A 96 6.23 -2.59 17.74
C GLY A 96 7.03 -1.57 16.91
N VAL A 97 7.92 -2.04 16.02
CA VAL A 97 8.72 -1.18 15.13
C VAL A 97 8.23 -1.35 13.70
N VAL A 98 7.86 -0.24 13.04
CA VAL A 98 7.50 -0.27 11.63
C VAL A 98 8.72 -0.70 10.81
N ARG A 99 8.55 -1.69 9.94
CA ARG A 99 9.61 -2.30 9.14
C ARG A 99 9.42 -2.10 7.66
N ASP A 100 8.16 -2.12 7.21
CA ASP A 100 7.77 -1.91 5.82
C ASP A 100 6.61 -0.93 5.77
N ILE A 101 6.63 -0.05 4.75
CA ILE A 101 5.50 0.79 4.38
C ILE A 101 5.18 0.51 2.92
N PHE A 102 3.90 0.31 2.62
CA PHE A 102 3.41 0.15 1.27
C PHE A 102 2.43 1.24 0.91
N TYR A 103 2.52 1.71 -0.31
CA TYR A 103 1.65 2.70 -0.94
C TYR A 103 1.02 2.06 -2.15
N TRP A 104 -0.27 2.23 -2.33
CA TRP A 104 -0.97 1.72 -3.50
C TRP A 104 -2.06 2.67 -3.92
N GLY A 105 -2.48 2.54 -5.16
CA GLY A 105 -3.60 3.34 -5.65
C GLY A 105 -3.83 3.24 -7.13
N ARG A 106 -4.79 4.05 -7.56
CA ARG A 106 -5.19 4.28 -8.94
C ARG A 106 -5.15 5.78 -9.23
N VAL A 107 -4.65 6.14 -10.41
CA VAL A 107 -4.54 7.54 -10.86
C VAL A 107 -5.08 7.63 -12.28
N ASP A 108 -6.20 8.31 -12.44
CA ASP A 108 -6.89 8.52 -13.71
C ASP A 108 -6.70 9.96 -14.25
N ASP A 109 -5.96 10.80 -13.54
CA ASP A 109 -5.65 12.16 -13.98
C ASP A 109 -4.57 12.16 -15.08
N ALA A 110 -4.97 12.43 -16.31
CA ALA A 110 -4.09 12.46 -17.47
C ALA A 110 -3.04 13.60 -17.44
N ALA A 111 -3.22 14.62 -16.59
CA ALA A 111 -2.26 15.69 -16.42
C ALA A 111 -1.00 15.27 -15.65
N ILE A 112 -1.06 14.14 -14.94
CA ILE A 112 0.07 13.63 -14.16
C ILE A 112 0.88 12.67 -15.04
N ASP A 113 2.10 13.05 -15.41
CA ASP A 113 3.03 12.17 -16.13
C ASP A 113 3.85 11.31 -15.17
N ARG A 114 4.39 11.89 -14.12
CA ARG A 114 5.21 11.26 -13.08
C ARG A 114 4.65 11.56 -11.68
N ALA A 115 4.86 10.65 -10.76
CA ALA A 115 4.54 10.92 -9.36
C ALA A 115 5.53 10.28 -8.39
N GLU A 116 5.54 10.78 -7.18
CA GLU A 116 6.33 10.27 -6.06
C GLU A 116 5.59 10.43 -4.74
N ILE A 117 5.98 9.64 -3.75
CA ILE A 117 5.54 9.81 -2.37
C ILE A 117 6.64 10.50 -1.58
N LEU A 118 6.32 11.64 -0.97
CA LEU A 118 7.20 12.34 -0.04
C LEU A 118 6.79 11.99 1.38
N GLN A 119 7.74 11.52 2.18
CA GLN A 119 7.60 11.46 3.64
C GLN A 119 8.22 12.73 4.22
N GLN A 120 7.43 13.53 4.88
CA GLN A 120 7.84 14.80 5.48
C GLN A 120 7.69 14.76 6.99
N ARG A 121 8.61 15.42 7.68
CA ARG A 121 8.61 15.56 9.14
C ARG A 121 8.78 17.02 9.53
N THR A 122 7.98 17.46 10.49
CA THR A 122 8.17 18.76 11.14
C THR A 122 9.21 18.61 12.24
N VAL A 123 10.30 19.36 12.15
CA VAL A 123 11.41 19.35 13.11
C VAL A 123 11.44 20.70 13.83
N ASP A 124 11.53 20.67 15.18
CA ASP A 124 11.75 21.89 15.98
C ASP A 124 13.23 22.28 15.92
N VAL A 125 13.51 23.45 15.38
CA VAL A 125 14.88 24.01 15.26
C VAL A 125 15.10 25.01 16.39
N GLN A 126 15.35 24.53 17.61
CA GLN A 126 15.87 25.24 18.81
C GLN A 126 15.50 26.72 19.04
N SER A 127 14.45 27.25 18.46
CA SER A 127 14.02 28.64 18.63
C SER A 127 12.50 28.82 18.63
N GLY A 128 11.74 27.69 18.61
CA GLY A 128 10.31 27.73 18.38
C GLY A 128 9.96 27.93 16.88
N GLU A 129 10.94 27.82 15.99
CA GLU A 129 10.73 27.71 14.56
C GLU A 129 10.61 26.23 14.17
N TYR A 130 9.61 25.92 13.36
CA TYR A 130 9.39 24.59 12.82
C TYR A 130 9.82 24.55 11.35
N VAL A 131 10.61 23.55 10.99
CA VAL A 131 11.04 23.31 9.61
C VAL A 131 10.48 21.97 9.17
N VAL A 132 9.92 21.94 7.96
CA VAL A 132 9.48 20.69 7.32
C VAL A 132 10.64 20.12 6.51
N GLU A 133 11.06 18.92 6.86
CA GLU A 133 12.12 18.19 6.16
C GLU A 133 11.55 17.00 5.39
N THR A 134 11.99 16.82 4.15
CA THR A 134 11.71 15.58 3.41
C THR A 134 12.64 14.49 3.90
N VAL A 135 12.09 13.49 4.58
CA VAL A 135 12.81 12.36 5.16
C VAL A 135 13.12 11.30 4.11
N CYS A 136 12.15 11.05 3.22
CA CYS A 136 12.25 10.03 2.18
C CYS A 136 11.41 10.43 0.96
N THR A 137 11.90 10.04 -0.22
CA THR A 137 11.16 10.14 -1.47
C THR A 137 11.07 8.76 -2.11
N THR A 138 9.86 8.33 -2.42
CA THR A 138 9.61 7.05 -3.10
C THR A 138 9.01 7.33 -4.47
N PRO A 139 9.77 7.15 -5.57
CA PRO A 139 9.24 7.30 -6.91
C PRO A 139 8.21 6.22 -7.21
N LEU A 140 7.15 6.60 -7.91
CA LEU A 140 6.11 5.67 -8.34
C LEU A 140 6.36 5.20 -9.78
N VAL A 141 6.08 3.93 -10.02
CA VAL A 141 6.11 3.34 -11.34
C VAL A 141 4.68 2.98 -11.73
N TRP A 142 4.23 3.49 -12.87
CA TRP A 142 2.91 3.22 -13.38
C TRP A 142 2.78 1.82 -13.93
N ILE A 143 1.66 1.19 -13.63
CA ILE A 143 1.22 -0.08 -14.19
C ILE A 143 -0.09 0.23 -14.90
N GLU A 144 -0.08 0.16 -16.22
CA GLU A 144 -1.26 0.41 -17.03
C GLU A 144 -2.07 -0.87 -17.21
N ASP A 145 -3.33 -0.82 -16.88
CA ASP A 145 -4.27 -1.92 -17.06
C ASP A 145 -5.71 -1.39 -17.21
N GLY A 146 -6.46 -1.93 -18.18
CA GLY A 146 -7.87 -1.59 -18.41
C GLY A 146 -8.15 -0.11 -18.72
N GLY A 147 -7.14 0.67 -19.12
CA GLY A 147 -7.26 2.11 -19.35
C GLY A 147 -7.01 2.96 -18.11
N HIS A 148 -6.64 2.36 -17.00
CA HIS A 148 -6.30 3.00 -15.75
C HIS A 148 -4.80 2.86 -15.45
N ARG A 149 -4.27 3.75 -14.63
CA ARG A 149 -2.90 3.68 -14.11
C ARG A 149 -2.92 3.34 -12.63
N TYR A 150 -2.18 2.32 -12.28
CA TYR A 150 -2.04 1.83 -10.92
C TYR A 150 -0.61 1.98 -10.43
N PHE A 151 -0.44 1.98 -9.12
CA PHE A 151 0.86 1.84 -8.49
C PHE A 151 0.79 0.96 -7.24
N LEU A 152 1.86 0.25 -7.00
CA LEU A 152 2.17 -0.40 -5.73
C LEU A 152 3.65 -0.16 -5.48
N ALA A 153 3.97 0.58 -4.44
CA ALA A 153 5.33 0.97 -4.10
C ALA A 153 5.61 0.76 -2.61
N GLY A 154 6.87 0.83 -2.23
CA GLY A 154 7.28 0.68 -0.83
C GLY A 154 8.13 -0.54 -0.58
N GLY A 155 8.22 -0.92 0.68
CA GLY A 155 9.05 -2.00 1.19
C GLY A 155 9.79 -1.58 2.46
N ALA A 156 11.03 -2.06 2.59
CA ALA A 156 11.84 -1.87 3.79
C ALA A 156 12.11 -0.41 4.14
N ILE A 157 11.83 -0.07 5.38
CA ILE A 157 12.28 1.19 5.96
C ILE A 157 13.69 0.98 6.48
N THR A 158 14.65 1.70 5.92
CA THR A 158 16.07 1.60 6.28
C THR A 158 16.44 2.37 7.54
N GLN A 159 15.59 3.28 8.01
CA GLN A 159 15.79 4.06 9.22
C GLN A 159 14.94 3.51 10.36
N GLU A 160 15.53 3.37 11.54
CA GLU A 160 14.76 3.20 12.77
C GLU A 160 13.95 4.48 12.97
N LEU A 161 12.66 4.42 12.73
CA LEU A 161 11.73 5.49 13.02
C LEU A 161 11.62 5.58 14.54
N SER A 162 12.45 6.43 15.14
CA SER A 162 12.44 6.67 16.57
C SER A 162 11.18 7.47 16.94
N GLY A 163 10.39 6.93 17.84
CA GLY A 163 9.44 7.59 18.74
C GLY A 163 8.30 8.45 18.17
N ASP A 164 8.54 9.27 17.16
CA ASP A 164 7.60 10.28 16.65
C ASP A 164 7.06 10.01 15.23
N TYR A 165 7.09 8.76 14.79
CA TYR A 165 6.54 8.36 13.48
C TYR A 165 5.08 8.81 13.25
N GLY A 166 4.32 9.03 14.33
CA GLY A 166 2.94 9.47 14.26
C GLY A 166 2.74 10.91 13.74
N SER A 167 3.82 11.70 13.64
CA SER A 167 3.80 13.09 13.16
C SER A 167 4.28 13.26 11.71
N ASP A 168 4.74 12.18 11.06
CA ASP A 168 5.18 12.27 9.66
C ASP A 168 3.99 12.35 8.72
N GLU A 169 4.03 13.30 7.79
CA GLU A 169 3.07 13.45 6.71
C GLU A 169 3.56 12.67 5.48
N PHE A 170 2.63 12.08 4.76
CA PHE A 170 2.90 11.31 3.54
C PHE A 170 2.10 11.90 2.40
N LEU A 171 2.82 12.46 1.44
CA LEU A 171 2.23 13.22 0.34
C LEU A 171 2.45 12.50 -0.99
N PHE A 172 1.38 12.27 -1.72
CA PHE A 172 1.46 12.00 -3.15
C PHE A 172 1.69 13.32 -3.87
N VAL A 173 2.73 13.38 -4.70
CA VAL A 173 3.03 14.56 -5.51
C VAL A 173 3.08 14.15 -6.97
N GLY A 174 2.22 14.74 -7.79
CA GLY A 174 2.13 14.53 -9.22
C GLY A 174 2.76 15.66 -10.02
N TYR A 175 3.45 15.33 -11.10
CA TYR A 175 4.14 16.25 -12.00
C TYR A 175 3.68 16.05 -13.44
N ASP A 176 3.61 17.14 -14.20
CA ASP A 176 3.37 17.12 -15.64
C ASP A 176 4.64 16.76 -16.45
N GLU A 177 4.52 16.66 -17.78
CA GLU A 177 5.66 16.40 -18.68
C GLU A 177 6.77 17.46 -18.60
N ALA A 178 6.45 18.66 -18.11
CA ALA A 178 7.41 19.75 -17.93
C ALA A 178 8.02 19.80 -16.52
N GLU A 179 7.80 18.77 -15.71
CA GLU A 179 8.25 18.64 -14.31
C GLU A 179 7.65 19.70 -13.36
N ASN A 180 6.52 20.32 -13.71
CA ASN A 180 5.80 21.18 -12.77
C ASN A 180 4.94 20.33 -11.87
N GLU A 181 4.90 20.65 -10.58
CA GLU A 181 3.96 20.06 -9.64
C GLU A 181 2.53 20.49 -10.03
N VAL A 182 1.67 19.52 -10.37
CA VAL A 182 0.27 19.75 -10.75
C VAL A 182 -0.69 19.32 -9.68
N LEU A 183 -0.23 18.44 -8.77
CA LEU A 183 -1.04 17.94 -7.68
C LEU A 183 -0.21 17.63 -6.45
N ARG A 184 -0.78 17.93 -5.27
CA ARG A 184 -0.30 17.46 -3.95
C ARG A 184 -1.49 16.97 -3.14
N TYR A 185 -1.39 15.74 -2.64
CA TYR A 185 -2.46 15.05 -1.94
C TYR A 185 -1.90 14.29 -0.74
N GLU A 186 -2.48 14.47 0.45
CA GLU A 186 -2.07 13.74 1.65
C GLU A 186 -2.61 12.30 1.61
N ILE A 187 -1.71 11.32 1.77
CA ILE A 187 -2.09 9.91 1.82
C ILE A 187 -2.36 9.51 3.27
N GLU A 188 -3.62 9.32 3.58
CA GLU A 188 -4.02 8.82 4.88
C GLU A 188 -3.59 7.37 5.08
N ARG A 189 -3.25 7.04 6.33
CA ARG A 189 -2.97 5.67 6.73
C ARG A 189 -4.27 4.87 6.79
N GLN A 190 -4.46 3.98 5.84
CA GLN A 190 -5.63 3.10 5.76
C GLN A 190 -5.55 1.93 6.74
N MET A 191 -4.34 1.44 7.01
CA MET A 191 -4.12 0.31 7.91
C MET A 191 -2.76 0.36 8.60
N SER A 192 -2.71 -0.20 9.81
CA SER A 192 -1.47 -0.51 10.52
C SER A 192 -1.58 -1.92 11.09
N THR A 193 -0.62 -2.78 10.77
CA THR A 193 -0.56 -4.14 11.31
C THR A 193 0.75 -4.36 12.05
N SER A 194 0.66 -5.05 13.21
CA SER A 194 1.83 -5.41 14.01
C SER A 194 1.95 -6.93 14.11
N PHE A 195 3.14 -7.43 13.84
CA PHE A 195 3.50 -8.84 13.96
C PHE A 195 4.41 -9.04 15.17
N ALA A 196 4.23 -10.16 15.84
CA ALA A 196 5.07 -10.59 16.95
C ALA A 196 6.37 -11.25 16.47
#